data_aa6e444098b43d97efd7c3ff562e49a1
#
_entry.id   aa6e444098b43d97efd7c3ff562e49a1
#
_cell.length_a   1.000
_cell.length_b   1.000
_cell.length_c   1.000
_cell.angle_alpha   90.00
_cell.angle_beta   90.00
_cell.angle_gamma   90.00
#
_symmetry.space_group_name_H-M   'P 1'
#
loop_
_entity.id
_entity.type
_entity.pdbx_description
1 polymer ?
#
loop_
_entity_poly.entity_id
_entity_poly.type
_entity_poly.pdbx_seq_one_letter_code
_entity_poly.pdbx_strand_id
1 'polypeptide(L)'
;MAQTLDDLLEALEDVDDATREEASKALAELADPTTLNALVGACGDEYWAVRAHAGRGLSKIGGVKAMEALIVLFNDSIMDVRNDAVAAMASMGAVVVDRLIAALKDERWRVREHAAKTCGDIQDQEAVEALILVCRDRDGAVKSATAEALGKIGDSRAIPVLSKLFRDPSKTVRETAGTALISIGQPSVDPLIECLKDKDFVVRCHAARALGGMTTDYQIGRTWVRDAKVVDVLIAALKDPDRAVREDATIALGQIGDPRAIDALIEAMKDGAVKRHAIASLGMIGDPRALPPVLDALKGKGIRQDGTPTPGCIVSEDAFIKEAAATALGQFRDPRVIPDLIMLLKDGVLREKASAALATIGDTAIEPLIAFLYDPKASEVVAEGERVLSYASVRLTAKDALRQLALETLEKLGWTPAPEDITVNSSVADNARVDMPLGDTGRFGPSGDYAKRS
;
A
#
# COMPACT_ATOMS: atom_id res chain seq x y z
N MET A 1 35.25 -34.35 -16.41
CA MET A 1 35.13 -35.56 -15.58
C MET A 1 34.18 -35.23 -14.46
N ALA A 2 33.26 -36.13 -14.08
CA ALA A 2 32.43 -35.88 -12.92
C ALA A 2 33.33 -35.88 -11.66
N GLN A 3 33.27 -34.83 -10.83
CA GLN A 3 34.00 -34.77 -9.57
C GLN A 3 33.47 -35.87 -8.67
N THR A 4 34.36 -36.61 -8.04
CA THR A 4 33.99 -37.61 -7.04
C THR A 4 33.62 -36.96 -5.72
N LEU A 5 32.97 -37.67 -4.82
CA LEU A 5 32.63 -37.16 -3.51
C LEU A 5 33.88 -36.73 -2.73
N ASP A 6 34.96 -37.57 -2.84
CA ASP A 6 36.23 -37.27 -2.19
C ASP A 6 36.88 -36.00 -2.74
N ASP A 7 36.83 -35.81 -4.07
CA ASP A 7 37.34 -34.55 -4.71
C ASP A 7 36.57 -33.30 -4.19
N LEU A 8 35.27 -33.41 -3.96
CA LEU A 8 34.46 -32.29 -3.45
C LEU A 8 34.75 -32.04 -1.95
N LEU A 9 34.98 -33.06 -1.18
CA LEU A 9 35.36 -32.93 0.25
C LEU A 9 36.75 -32.30 0.39
N GLU A 10 37.71 -32.64 -0.47
CA GLU A 10 39.03 -32.02 -0.52
C GLU A 10 38.93 -30.57 -0.96
N ALA A 11 38.16 -30.25 -2.00
CA ALA A 11 37.91 -28.91 -2.51
C ALA A 11 37.22 -27.98 -1.49
N LEU A 12 36.48 -28.52 -0.54
CA LEU A 12 35.85 -27.75 0.54
C LEU A 12 36.89 -27.20 1.56
N GLU A 13 38.10 -27.75 1.59
CA GLU A 13 39.21 -27.30 2.44
C GLU A 13 40.24 -26.45 1.66
N ASP A 14 39.98 -26.11 0.39
CA ASP A 14 40.88 -25.30 -0.45
C ASP A 14 41.04 -23.88 0.09
N VAL A 15 42.20 -23.26 -0.20
CA VAL A 15 42.50 -21.87 0.19
C VAL A 15 41.70 -20.85 -0.64
N ASP A 16 41.25 -21.23 -1.84
CA ASP A 16 40.50 -20.37 -2.74
C ASP A 16 39.00 -20.38 -2.41
N ASP A 17 38.45 -19.20 -2.13
CA ASP A 17 37.03 -19.04 -1.78
C ASP A 17 36.08 -19.56 -2.87
N ALA A 18 36.41 -19.37 -4.16
CA ALA A 18 35.57 -19.80 -5.26
C ALA A 18 35.54 -21.33 -5.39
N THR A 19 36.68 -22.00 -5.15
CA THR A 19 36.78 -23.45 -5.12
C THR A 19 35.93 -24.02 -3.97
N ARG A 20 36.01 -23.44 -2.78
CA ARG A 20 35.17 -23.86 -1.63
C ARG A 20 33.68 -23.61 -1.88
N GLU A 21 33.32 -22.50 -2.56
CA GLU A 21 31.94 -22.18 -2.93
C GLU A 21 31.39 -23.25 -3.88
N GLU A 22 32.09 -23.54 -4.98
CA GLU A 22 31.67 -24.55 -5.96
C GLU A 22 31.52 -25.94 -5.30
N ALA A 23 32.46 -26.33 -4.45
CA ALA A 23 32.40 -27.58 -3.71
C ALA A 23 31.20 -27.65 -2.76
N SER A 24 30.99 -26.59 -1.96
CA SER A 24 29.86 -26.53 -1.02
C SER A 24 28.52 -26.56 -1.75
N LYS A 25 28.41 -25.90 -2.90
CA LYS A 25 27.22 -25.93 -3.76
C LYS A 25 26.96 -27.34 -4.31
N ALA A 26 27.99 -27.99 -4.85
CA ALA A 26 27.87 -29.35 -5.38
C ALA A 26 27.47 -30.35 -4.28
N LEU A 27 28.09 -30.27 -3.11
CA LEU A 27 27.74 -31.10 -1.94
C LEU A 27 26.30 -30.85 -1.46
N ALA A 28 25.82 -29.60 -1.49
CA ALA A 28 24.45 -29.23 -1.16
C ALA A 28 23.43 -29.78 -2.18
N GLU A 29 23.81 -29.90 -3.44
CA GLU A 29 22.96 -30.52 -4.48
C GLU A 29 22.92 -32.04 -4.35
N LEU A 30 24.05 -32.64 -4.06
CA LEU A 30 24.19 -34.10 -3.88
C LEU A 30 23.38 -34.59 -2.68
N ALA A 31 23.34 -33.81 -1.60
CA ALA A 31 22.62 -34.11 -0.35
C ALA A 31 22.91 -35.51 0.23
N ASP A 32 24.16 -35.97 0.12
CA ASP A 32 24.58 -37.24 0.64
C ASP A 32 24.71 -37.20 2.17
N PRO A 33 24.04 -38.09 2.94
CA PRO A 33 24.13 -38.09 4.39
C PRO A 33 25.55 -38.27 4.95
N THR A 34 26.48 -38.82 4.19
CA THR A 34 27.89 -38.97 4.61
C THR A 34 28.63 -37.64 4.69
N THR A 35 28.16 -36.62 3.98
CA THR A 35 28.72 -35.26 3.94
C THR A 35 28.26 -34.38 5.12
N LEU A 36 27.36 -34.85 5.98
CA LEU A 36 26.77 -34.09 7.08
C LEU A 36 27.82 -33.35 7.91
N ASN A 37 28.88 -34.01 8.31
CA ASN A 37 29.90 -33.41 9.17
C ASN A 37 30.73 -32.35 8.43
N ALA A 38 31.02 -32.52 7.15
CA ALA A 38 31.72 -31.56 6.31
C ALA A 38 30.87 -30.30 6.11
N LEU A 39 29.58 -30.43 5.78
CA LEU A 39 28.67 -29.30 5.65
C LEU A 39 28.42 -28.57 6.99
N VAL A 40 28.40 -29.31 8.13
CA VAL A 40 28.36 -28.63 9.44
C VAL A 40 29.61 -27.82 9.69
N GLY A 41 30.80 -28.31 9.32
CA GLY A 41 32.05 -27.57 9.37
C GLY A 41 32.01 -26.29 8.45
N ALA A 42 31.50 -26.45 7.24
CA ALA A 42 31.34 -25.39 6.26
C ALA A 42 30.39 -24.24 6.68
N CYS A 43 29.51 -24.47 7.67
CA CYS A 43 28.73 -23.38 8.29
C CYS A 43 29.59 -22.39 9.07
N GLY A 44 30.86 -22.69 9.34
CA GLY A 44 31.84 -21.81 9.98
C GLY A 44 32.83 -21.18 9.01
N ASP A 45 32.70 -21.37 7.70
CA ASP A 45 33.59 -20.83 6.68
C ASP A 45 33.67 -19.29 6.73
N GLU A 46 34.83 -18.74 6.40
CA GLU A 46 35.01 -17.29 6.32
C GLU A 46 34.16 -16.68 5.20
N TYR A 47 34.02 -17.40 4.08
CA TYR A 47 33.26 -16.94 2.92
C TYR A 47 31.76 -17.24 3.07
N TRP A 48 30.97 -16.20 3.00
CA TRP A 48 29.53 -16.28 3.29
C TRP A 48 28.73 -17.23 2.37
N ALA A 49 29.13 -17.34 1.09
CA ALA A 49 28.45 -18.18 0.12
C ALA A 49 28.61 -19.69 0.47
N VAL A 50 29.81 -20.08 0.96
CA VAL A 50 30.05 -21.44 1.46
C VAL A 50 29.09 -21.77 2.62
N ARG A 51 28.97 -20.83 3.60
CA ARG A 51 28.02 -21.00 4.72
C ARG A 51 26.57 -21.14 4.25
N ALA A 52 26.15 -20.30 3.28
CA ALA A 52 24.80 -20.36 2.72
C ALA A 52 24.51 -21.69 2.01
N HIS A 53 25.45 -22.16 1.17
CA HIS A 53 25.32 -23.45 0.48
C HIS A 53 25.31 -24.61 1.47
N ALA A 54 26.17 -24.58 2.49
CA ALA A 54 26.19 -25.59 3.54
C ALA A 54 24.82 -25.70 4.24
N GLY A 55 24.20 -24.55 4.60
CA GLY A 55 22.87 -24.53 5.19
C GLY A 55 21.81 -25.17 4.30
N ARG A 56 21.82 -24.89 2.99
CA ARG A 56 20.90 -25.52 2.01
C ARG A 56 21.11 -27.04 1.91
N GLY A 57 22.36 -27.51 1.92
CA GLY A 57 22.69 -28.93 1.91
C GLY A 57 22.18 -29.63 3.17
N LEU A 58 22.41 -29.01 4.33
CA LEU A 58 22.00 -29.55 5.63
C LEU A 58 20.48 -29.73 5.73
N SER A 59 19.68 -28.82 5.15
CA SER A 59 18.21 -28.98 5.19
C SER A 59 17.71 -30.18 4.39
N LYS A 60 18.42 -30.56 3.32
CA LYS A 60 18.09 -31.73 2.51
C LYS A 60 18.50 -33.04 3.20
N ILE A 61 19.66 -33.04 3.90
CA ILE A 61 20.14 -34.19 4.64
C ILE A 61 19.29 -34.42 5.89
N GLY A 62 18.95 -33.37 6.60
CA GLY A 62 18.13 -33.43 7.80
C GLY A 62 18.89 -33.91 9.04
N GLY A 63 18.12 -34.26 10.08
CA GLY A 63 18.62 -34.78 11.35
C GLY A 63 19.02 -33.68 12.34
N VAL A 64 19.23 -34.08 13.59
CA VAL A 64 19.44 -33.15 14.73
C VAL A 64 20.66 -32.25 14.52
N LYS A 65 21.79 -32.80 14.07
CA LYS A 65 23.02 -32.02 13.83
C LYS A 65 22.83 -30.96 12.75
N ALA A 66 22.09 -31.29 11.69
CA ALA A 66 21.77 -30.28 10.63
C ALA A 66 20.92 -29.16 11.18
N MET A 67 19.89 -29.46 11.96
CA MET A 67 19.03 -28.42 12.60
C MET A 67 19.83 -27.52 13.55
N GLU A 68 20.73 -28.10 14.36
CA GLU A 68 21.59 -27.33 15.28
C GLU A 68 22.53 -26.36 14.50
N ALA A 69 23.13 -26.83 13.40
CA ALA A 69 23.98 -26.01 12.55
C ALA A 69 23.18 -24.86 11.88
N LEU A 70 21.96 -25.14 11.40
CA LEU A 70 21.07 -24.12 10.85
C LEU A 70 20.69 -23.07 11.89
N ILE A 71 20.44 -23.44 13.14
CA ILE A 71 20.17 -22.51 14.24
C ILE A 71 21.40 -21.63 14.52
N VAL A 72 22.62 -22.15 14.38
CA VAL A 72 23.84 -21.32 14.49
C VAL A 72 23.86 -20.26 13.42
N LEU A 73 23.50 -20.58 12.17
CA LEU A 73 23.43 -19.63 11.05
C LEU A 73 22.36 -18.55 11.24
N PHE A 74 21.37 -18.70 12.08
CA PHE A 74 20.41 -17.62 12.45
C PHE A 74 21.11 -16.41 13.07
N ASN A 75 22.32 -16.56 13.61
CA ASN A 75 23.12 -15.48 14.15
C ASN A 75 24.23 -15.00 13.20
N ASP A 76 24.26 -15.44 11.96
CA ASP A 76 25.29 -15.05 10.99
C ASP A 76 25.36 -13.53 10.85
N SER A 77 26.56 -13.00 10.55
CA SER A 77 26.77 -11.57 10.30
C SER A 77 26.06 -11.11 9.02
N ILE A 78 26.01 -11.98 8.01
CA ILE A 78 25.42 -11.71 6.69
C ILE A 78 23.93 -12.04 6.69
N MET A 79 23.13 -11.08 6.24
CA MET A 79 21.65 -11.21 6.24
C MET A 79 21.19 -12.37 5.33
N ASP A 80 21.82 -12.50 4.16
CA ASP A 80 21.45 -13.52 3.19
C ASP A 80 21.66 -14.93 3.73
N VAL A 81 22.76 -15.15 4.47
CA VAL A 81 23.01 -16.44 5.15
C VAL A 81 21.93 -16.76 6.19
N ARG A 82 21.50 -15.73 6.96
CA ARG A 82 20.41 -15.91 7.93
C ARG A 82 19.08 -16.25 7.24
N ASN A 83 18.76 -15.55 6.15
CA ASN A 83 17.53 -15.78 5.39
C ASN A 83 17.54 -17.18 4.73
N ASP A 84 18.67 -17.59 4.17
CA ASP A 84 18.84 -18.92 3.61
C ASP A 84 18.67 -20.00 4.68
N ALA A 85 19.20 -19.77 5.89
CA ALA A 85 19.03 -20.71 7.01
C ALA A 85 17.55 -20.80 7.46
N VAL A 86 16.82 -19.67 7.47
CA VAL A 86 15.36 -19.65 7.74
C VAL A 86 14.61 -20.49 6.70
N ALA A 87 14.87 -20.22 5.41
CA ALA A 87 14.23 -20.94 4.31
C ALA A 87 14.57 -22.45 4.35
N ALA A 88 15.84 -22.76 4.62
CA ALA A 88 16.33 -24.14 4.76
C ALA A 88 15.61 -24.87 5.90
N MET A 89 15.53 -24.24 7.07
CA MET A 89 14.86 -24.81 8.25
C MET A 89 13.34 -24.96 8.01
N ALA A 90 12.70 -23.94 7.41
CA ALA A 90 11.28 -23.97 7.09
C ALA A 90 10.94 -25.10 6.10
N SER A 91 11.82 -25.36 5.12
CA SER A 91 11.63 -26.45 4.15
C SER A 91 11.58 -27.85 4.76
N MET A 92 12.12 -28.01 5.98
CA MET A 92 12.06 -29.27 6.72
C MET A 92 10.69 -29.51 7.37
N GLY A 93 9.82 -28.50 7.44
CA GLY A 93 8.45 -28.61 7.94
C GLY A 93 8.36 -28.85 9.46
N ALA A 94 7.27 -29.50 9.89
CA ALA A 94 6.93 -29.67 11.32
C ALA A 94 8.02 -30.36 12.18
N VAL A 95 8.88 -31.16 11.56
CA VAL A 95 9.91 -31.91 12.30
C VAL A 95 10.92 -31.06 13.08
N VAL A 96 11.02 -29.75 12.71
CA VAL A 96 11.95 -28.80 13.37
C VAL A 96 11.29 -27.96 14.47
N VAL A 97 9.97 -28.03 14.65
CA VAL A 97 9.22 -27.14 15.53
C VAL A 97 9.71 -27.18 16.97
N ASP A 98 9.96 -28.34 17.54
CA ASP A 98 10.51 -28.46 18.90
C ASP A 98 11.86 -27.74 19.04
N ARG A 99 12.72 -27.84 18.02
CA ARG A 99 14.03 -27.16 18.02
C ARG A 99 13.90 -25.66 17.90
N LEU A 100 12.94 -25.20 17.11
CA LEU A 100 12.63 -23.79 17.00
C LEU A 100 12.07 -23.23 18.31
N ILE A 101 11.16 -23.95 18.98
CA ILE A 101 10.64 -23.59 20.30
C ILE A 101 11.78 -23.46 21.34
N ALA A 102 12.77 -24.34 21.26
CA ALA A 102 13.97 -24.21 22.10
C ALA A 102 14.81 -23.00 21.73
N ALA A 103 14.99 -22.72 20.43
CA ALA A 103 15.73 -21.56 19.90
C ALA A 103 15.07 -20.21 20.20
N LEU A 104 13.74 -20.17 20.39
CA LEU A 104 13.02 -18.98 20.88
C LEU A 104 13.48 -18.51 22.27
N LYS A 105 14.24 -19.31 23.00
CA LYS A 105 14.80 -18.99 24.33
C LYS A 105 16.30 -18.69 24.30
N ASP A 106 16.93 -18.63 23.12
CA ASP A 106 18.36 -18.36 22.95
C ASP A 106 18.74 -16.98 23.51
N GLU A 107 19.94 -16.83 24.05
CA GLU A 107 20.43 -15.57 24.57
C GLU A 107 20.57 -14.50 23.46
N ARG A 108 20.93 -14.91 22.26
CA ARG A 108 21.14 -14.06 21.07
C ARG A 108 19.81 -13.69 20.45
N TRP A 109 19.53 -12.40 20.37
CA TRP A 109 18.25 -11.91 19.85
C TRP A 109 18.00 -12.30 18.38
N ARG A 110 19.06 -12.37 17.54
CA ARG A 110 18.92 -12.79 16.14
C ARG A 110 18.44 -14.23 16.02
N VAL A 111 18.92 -15.13 16.91
CA VAL A 111 18.46 -16.52 16.92
C VAL A 111 16.97 -16.57 17.25
N ARG A 112 16.54 -15.84 18.30
CA ARG A 112 15.12 -15.77 18.66
C ARG A 112 14.25 -15.17 17.53
N GLU A 113 14.73 -14.11 16.89
CA GLU A 113 14.04 -13.45 15.76
C GLU A 113 13.83 -14.44 14.60
N HIS A 114 14.91 -15.12 14.17
CA HIS A 114 14.84 -16.02 13.01
C HIS A 114 14.10 -17.33 13.35
N ALA A 115 14.19 -17.81 14.60
CA ALA A 115 13.36 -18.91 15.07
C ALA A 115 11.86 -18.55 15.01
N ALA A 116 11.47 -17.33 15.42
CA ALA A 116 10.11 -16.87 15.32
C ALA A 116 9.63 -16.77 13.86
N LYS A 117 10.46 -16.20 12.96
CA LYS A 117 10.17 -16.15 11.52
C LYS A 117 9.94 -17.54 10.95
N THR A 118 10.85 -18.48 11.26
CA THR A 118 10.75 -19.86 10.77
C THR A 118 9.47 -20.55 11.28
N CYS A 119 9.10 -20.36 12.55
CA CYS A 119 7.81 -20.87 13.07
C CYS A 119 6.62 -20.31 12.28
N GLY A 120 6.66 -19.00 11.92
CA GLY A 120 5.63 -18.38 11.12
C GLY A 120 5.57 -18.93 9.69
N ASP A 121 6.69 -19.25 9.08
CA ASP A 121 6.76 -19.80 7.73
C ASP A 121 6.29 -21.27 7.67
N ILE A 122 6.54 -22.05 8.72
CA ILE A 122 6.02 -23.43 8.86
C ILE A 122 4.52 -23.44 9.17
N GLN A 123 4.01 -22.41 9.86
CA GLN A 123 2.59 -22.27 10.27
C GLN A 123 2.09 -23.41 11.18
N ASP A 124 2.95 -23.98 11.99
CA ASP A 124 2.55 -25.04 12.92
C ASP A 124 1.95 -24.46 14.21
N GLN A 125 0.80 -25.00 14.61
CA GLN A 125 0.08 -24.54 15.81
C GLN A 125 0.76 -24.89 17.13
N GLU A 126 1.68 -25.86 17.15
CA GLU A 126 2.45 -26.24 18.35
C GLU A 126 3.37 -25.09 18.81
N ALA A 127 3.83 -24.22 17.88
CA ALA A 127 4.66 -23.07 18.19
C ALA A 127 3.90 -21.92 18.88
N VAL A 128 2.57 -21.88 18.82
CA VAL A 128 1.76 -20.72 19.23
C VAL A 128 1.99 -20.30 20.68
N GLU A 129 1.94 -21.24 21.63
CA GLU A 129 2.13 -20.92 23.06
C GLU A 129 3.53 -20.37 23.34
N ALA A 130 4.55 -20.93 22.70
CA ALA A 130 5.91 -20.43 22.83
C ALA A 130 6.05 -19.01 22.25
N LEU A 131 5.48 -18.76 21.07
CA LEU A 131 5.47 -17.44 20.44
C LEU A 131 4.71 -16.40 21.29
N ILE A 132 3.58 -16.77 21.90
CA ILE A 132 2.84 -15.87 22.82
C ILE A 132 3.73 -15.40 23.98
N LEU A 133 4.59 -16.25 24.52
CA LEU A 133 5.54 -15.86 25.56
C LEU A 133 6.61 -14.91 25.05
N VAL A 134 7.09 -15.11 23.82
CA VAL A 134 8.15 -14.32 23.17
C VAL A 134 7.63 -12.93 22.74
N CYS A 135 6.32 -12.69 22.64
CA CYS A 135 5.75 -11.34 22.47
C CYS A 135 6.16 -10.36 23.59
N ARG A 136 6.72 -10.83 24.69
CA ARG A 136 7.25 -10.02 25.80
C ARG A 136 8.78 -9.85 25.75
N ASP A 137 9.41 -10.22 24.66
CA ASP A 137 10.86 -10.09 24.51
C ASP A 137 11.31 -8.63 24.70
N ARG A 138 12.54 -8.47 25.19
CA ARG A 138 13.17 -7.15 25.34
C ARG A 138 13.49 -6.46 24.01
N ASP A 139 13.70 -7.27 22.96
CA ASP A 139 14.08 -6.79 21.63
C ASP A 139 12.87 -6.55 20.74
N GLY A 140 12.81 -5.38 20.09
CA GLY A 140 11.71 -4.99 19.22
C GLY A 140 11.64 -5.83 17.93
N ALA A 141 12.78 -6.26 17.37
CA ALA A 141 12.82 -7.10 16.19
C ALA A 141 12.24 -8.49 16.47
N VAL A 142 12.59 -9.04 17.63
CA VAL A 142 12.03 -10.32 18.09
C VAL A 142 10.51 -10.22 18.27
N LYS A 143 10.02 -9.15 18.91
CA LYS A 143 8.56 -8.94 19.08
C LYS A 143 7.84 -8.80 17.74
N SER A 144 8.42 -8.04 16.80
CA SER A 144 7.83 -7.89 15.45
C SER A 144 7.79 -9.20 14.70
N ALA A 145 8.90 -9.95 14.67
CA ALA A 145 8.95 -11.25 14.02
C ALA A 145 7.96 -12.26 14.65
N THR A 146 7.82 -12.21 15.97
CA THR A 146 6.87 -13.06 16.70
C THR A 146 5.41 -12.69 16.38
N ALA A 147 5.08 -11.39 16.33
CA ALA A 147 3.75 -10.94 15.95
C ALA A 147 3.41 -11.35 14.51
N GLU A 148 4.35 -11.20 13.58
CA GLU A 148 4.20 -11.65 12.19
C GLU A 148 3.96 -13.16 12.12
N ALA A 149 4.76 -13.94 12.85
CA ALA A 149 4.61 -15.39 12.91
C ALA A 149 3.23 -15.82 13.40
N LEU A 150 2.75 -15.21 14.49
CA LEU A 150 1.40 -15.47 15.02
C LEU A 150 0.30 -15.08 14.02
N GLY A 151 0.48 -14.00 13.27
CA GLY A 151 -0.42 -13.61 12.19
C GLY A 151 -0.46 -14.63 11.05
N LYS A 152 0.70 -15.16 10.62
CA LYS A 152 0.82 -16.21 9.58
C LYS A 152 0.17 -17.52 10.02
N ILE A 153 0.34 -17.92 11.30
CA ILE A 153 -0.28 -19.13 11.86
C ILE A 153 -1.80 -18.96 11.96
N GLY A 154 -2.29 -17.75 12.26
CA GLY A 154 -3.72 -17.42 12.26
C GLY A 154 -4.49 -17.95 13.48
N ASP A 155 -3.83 -18.34 14.56
CA ASP A 155 -4.48 -18.90 15.74
C ASP A 155 -5.05 -17.79 16.64
N SER A 156 -6.33 -17.91 16.99
CA SER A 156 -7.05 -16.93 17.80
C SER A 156 -6.52 -16.77 19.23
N ARG A 157 -5.79 -17.76 19.76
CA ARG A 157 -5.13 -17.68 21.08
C ARG A 157 -4.12 -16.53 21.16
N ALA A 158 -3.59 -16.07 20.00
CA ALA A 158 -2.65 -14.98 19.94
C ALA A 158 -3.30 -13.59 20.11
N ILE A 159 -4.61 -13.44 19.89
CA ILE A 159 -5.30 -12.15 19.87
C ILE A 159 -5.06 -11.31 21.13
N PRO A 160 -5.17 -11.88 22.36
CA PRO A 160 -4.99 -11.07 23.57
C PRO A 160 -3.58 -10.51 23.74
N VAL A 161 -2.53 -11.21 23.29
CA VAL A 161 -1.16 -10.71 23.38
C VAL A 161 -0.87 -9.71 22.28
N LEU A 162 -1.33 -9.95 21.05
CA LEU A 162 -1.19 -9.03 19.92
C LEU A 162 -1.87 -7.69 20.21
N SER A 163 -3.09 -7.69 20.76
CA SER A 163 -3.79 -6.47 21.18
C SER A 163 -2.99 -5.68 22.24
N LYS A 164 -2.28 -6.34 23.15
CA LYS A 164 -1.41 -5.68 24.13
C LYS A 164 -0.19 -5.01 23.48
N LEU A 165 0.30 -5.52 22.36
CA LEU A 165 1.42 -4.94 21.62
C LEU A 165 1.06 -3.58 21.00
N PHE A 166 -0.20 -3.16 20.93
CA PHE A 166 -0.56 -1.79 20.55
C PHE A 166 -0.01 -0.72 21.51
N ARG A 167 0.44 -1.12 22.72
CA ARG A 167 1.11 -0.24 23.68
C ARG A 167 2.63 -0.31 23.62
N ASP A 168 3.19 -1.07 22.69
CA ASP A 168 4.65 -1.18 22.57
C ASP A 168 5.25 0.19 22.17
N PRO A 169 6.40 0.57 22.77
CA PRO A 169 7.07 1.81 22.40
C PRO A 169 7.50 1.85 20.92
N SER A 170 7.84 0.70 20.33
CA SER A 170 8.21 0.59 18.93
C SER A 170 6.98 0.70 18.02
N LYS A 171 7.01 1.67 17.10
CA LYS A 171 5.98 1.82 16.08
C LYS A 171 5.86 0.56 15.21
N THR A 172 6.98 -0.03 14.81
CA THR A 172 7.03 -1.25 14.00
C THR A 172 6.30 -2.41 14.70
N VAL A 173 6.53 -2.60 15.99
CA VAL A 173 5.86 -3.66 16.76
C VAL A 173 4.34 -3.46 16.78
N ARG A 174 3.88 -2.20 16.99
CA ARG A 174 2.45 -1.89 16.98
C ARG A 174 1.81 -2.16 15.61
N GLU A 175 2.49 -1.75 14.54
CA GLU A 175 2.00 -1.95 13.17
C GLU A 175 1.96 -3.43 12.79
N THR A 176 3.01 -4.19 13.11
CA THR A 176 3.05 -5.63 12.85
C THR A 176 1.96 -6.37 13.65
N ALA A 177 1.71 -5.97 14.90
CA ALA A 177 0.62 -6.54 15.69
C ALA A 177 -0.75 -6.28 15.04
N GLY A 178 -0.96 -5.07 14.49
CA GLY A 178 -2.18 -4.75 13.74
C GLY A 178 -2.35 -5.63 12.51
N THR A 179 -1.28 -5.78 11.71
CA THR A 179 -1.28 -6.67 10.53
C THR A 179 -1.56 -8.13 10.93
N ALA A 180 -0.97 -8.60 12.02
CA ALA A 180 -1.21 -9.95 12.53
C ALA A 180 -2.69 -10.16 12.93
N LEU A 181 -3.31 -9.18 13.61
CA LEU A 181 -4.74 -9.25 13.96
C LEU A 181 -5.64 -9.24 12.72
N ILE A 182 -5.27 -8.47 11.69
CA ILE A 182 -5.95 -8.50 10.38
C ILE A 182 -5.84 -9.89 9.76
N SER A 183 -4.65 -10.50 9.76
CA SER A 183 -4.42 -11.84 9.18
C SER A 183 -5.19 -12.95 9.92
N ILE A 184 -5.35 -12.85 11.24
CA ILE A 184 -6.18 -13.76 12.02
C ILE A 184 -7.67 -13.62 11.63
N GLY A 185 -8.11 -12.42 11.24
CA GLY A 185 -9.42 -12.18 10.66
C GLY A 185 -10.55 -12.06 11.68
N GLN A 186 -11.73 -12.64 11.35
CA GLN A 186 -12.98 -12.46 12.09
C GLN A 186 -12.88 -12.61 13.62
N PRO A 187 -12.13 -13.56 14.18
CA PRO A 187 -11.98 -13.67 15.64
C PRO A 187 -11.41 -12.43 16.33
N SER A 188 -10.69 -11.56 15.58
CA SER A 188 -10.08 -10.34 16.10
C SER A 188 -11.05 -9.16 16.19
N VAL A 189 -12.22 -9.21 15.55
CA VAL A 189 -13.15 -8.07 15.43
C VAL A 189 -13.64 -7.58 16.80
N ASP A 190 -14.26 -8.45 17.60
CA ASP A 190 -14.77 -8.04 18.92
C ASP A 190 -13.64 -7.56 19.86
N PRO A 191 -12.47 -8.21 19.95
CA PRO A 191 -11.31 -7.69 20.67
C PRO A 191 -10.83 -6.31 20.18
N LEU A 192 -10.83 -6.05 18.88
CA LEU A 192 -10.48 -4.73 18.33
C LEU A 192 -11.52 -3.67 18.66
N ILE A 193 -12.81 -4.01 18.65
CA ILE A 193 -13.89 -3.12 19.10
C ILE A 193 -13.69 -2.73 20.57
N GLU A 194 -13.26 -3.66 21.43
CA GLU A 194 -12.93 -3.33 22.83
C GLU A 194 -11.68 -2.42 22.91
N CYS A 195 -10.68 -2.62 22.05
CA CYS A 195 -9.51 -1.72 21.98
C CYS A 195 -9.88 -0.28 21.59
N LEU A 196 -10.97 -0.04 20.85
CA LEU A 196 -11.48 1.31 20.56
C LEU A 196 -11.97 2.07 21.80
N LYS A 197 -12.22 1.37 22.91
CA LYS A 197 -12.63 1.97 24.19
C LYS A 197 -11.45 2.23 25.14
N ASP A 198 -10.23 1.93 24.70
CA ASP A 198 -9.04 2.06 25.55
C ASP A 198 -8.76 3.52 25.91
N LYS A 199 -8.24 3.74 27.12
CA LYS A 199 -7.82 5.07 27.57
C LYS A 199 -6.68 5.67 26.75
N ASP A 200 -5.81 4.81 26.23
CA ASP A 200 -4.66 5.20 25.41
C ASP A 200 -5.10 5.40 23.96
N PHE A 201 -4.96 6.62 23.45
CA PHE A 201 -5.34 6.94 22.08
C PHE A 201 -4.53 6.14 21.04
N VAL A 202 -3.29 5.76 21.36
CA VAL A 202 -2.46 4.94 20.45
C VAL A 202 -3.10 3.58 20.21
N VAL A 203 -3.65 2.96 21.27
CA VAL A 203 -4.38 1.69 21.14
C VAL A 203 -5.64 1.87 20.30
N ARG A 204 -6.41 2.95 20.54
CA ARG A 204 -7.61 3.25 19.75
C ARG A 204 -7.31 3.48 18.28
N CYS A 205 -6.23 4.22 17.96
CA CYS A 205 -5.75 4.42 16.57
C CYS A 205 -5.44 3.11 15.86
N HIS A 206 -4.62 2.25 16.49
CA HIS A 206 -4.25 0.97 15.88
C HIS A 206 -5.46 0.04 15.73
N ALA A 207 -6.41 0.08 16.68
CA ALA A 207 -7.65 -0.68 16.58
C ALA A 207 -8.53 -0.21 15.40
N ALA A 208 -8.73 1.11 15.24
CA ALA A 208 -9.48 1.68 14.13
C ALA A 208 -8.86 1.30 12.78
N ARG A 209 -7.54 1.43 12.67
CA ARG A 209 -6.78 1.07 11.47
C ARG A 209 -6.88 -0.42 11.13
N ALA A 210 -6.74 -1.29 12.14
CA ALA A 210 -6.87 -2.74 11.95
C ALA A 210 -8.27 -3.13 11.48
N LEU A 211 -9.33 -2.56 12.08
CA LEU A 211 -10.71 -2.80 11.65
C LEU A 211 -10.95 -2.35 10.20
N GLY A 212 -10.39 -1.21 9.79
CA GLY A 212 -10.43 -0.75 8.39
C GLY A 212 -9.69 -1.70 7.45
N GLY A 213 -8.51 -2.16 7.85
CA GLY A 213 -7.67 -3.05 7.04
C GLY A 213 -8.26 -4.44 6.82
N MET A 214 -9.16 -4.90 7.68
CA MET A 214 -9.81 -6.21 7.53
C MET A 214 -10.73 -6.33 6.30
N THR A 215 -11.01 -5.23 5.62
CA THR A 215 -11.90 -5.22 4.45
C THR A 215 -11.17 -5.40 3.12
N THR A 216 -9.85 -5.25 3.10
CA THR A 216 -9.06 -5.08 1.88
C THR A 216 -8.14 -6.24 1.52
N ASP A 217 -8.39 -7.45 2.01
CA ASP A 217 -7.54 -8.59 1.59
C ASP A 217 -7.92 -9.06 0.17
N TYR A 218 -7.39 -8.32 -0.82
CA TYR A 218 -7.51 -8.65 -2.24
C TYR A 218 -6.78 -9.95 -2.63
N GLN A 219 -5.87 -10.44 -1.80
CA GLN A 219 -5.02 -11.59 -2.15
C GLN A 219 -5.67 -12.95 -1.85
N ILE A 220 -6.68 -13.01 -1.00
CA ILE A 220 -7.27 -14.29 -0.56
C ILE A 220 -8.75 -14.45 -0.98
N GLY A 221 -9.33 -13.47 -1.67
CA GLY A 221 -10.73 -13.54 -2.14
C GLY A 221 -11.76 -13.61 -1.01
N ARG A 222 -11.40 -13.22 0.22
CA ARG A 222 -12.26 -13.21 1.39
C ARG A 222 -12.71 -11.78 1.67
N THR A 223 -13.97 -11.50 1.39
CA THR A 223 -14.66 -10.30 1.88
C THR A 223 -14.83 -10.40 3.39
N TRP A 224 -13.84 -9.91 4.15
CA TRP A 224 -13.96 -9.85 5.60
C TRP A 224 -14.82 -8.65 6.01
N VAL A 225 -15.90 -8.96 6.67
CA VAL A 225 -16.66 -8.12 7.59
C VAL A 225 -17.21 -6.80 7.05
N ARG A 226 -18.31 -6.86 6.32
CA ARG A 226 -19.34 -5.81 6.42
C ARG A 226 -20.17 -6.02 7.70
N ASP A 227 -19.51 -6.16 8.85
CA ASP A 227 -20.20 -6.26 10.11
C ASP A 227 -20.77 -4.89 10.47
N ALA A 228 -22.09 -4.83 10.63
CA ALA A 228 -22.78 -3.62 11.03
C ALA A 228 -22.16 -3.00 12.28
N LYS A 229 -21.73 -3.82 13.24
CA LYS A 229 -21.10 -3.36 14.48
C LYS A 229 -19.80 -2.59 14.24
N VAL A 230 -18.97 -3.03 13.29
CA VAL A 230 -17.69 -2.35 12.99
C VAL A 230 -17.96 -0.95 12.45
N VAL A 231 -18.91 -0.81 11.52
CA VAL A 231 -19.28 0.50 10.98
C VAL A 231 -19.81 1.42 12.07
N ASP A 232 -20.70 0.94 12.92
CA ASP A 232 -21.31 1.74 13.98
C ASP A 232 -20.29 2.23 15.01
N VAL A 233 -19.31 1.39 15.41
CA VAL A 233 -18.27 1.80 16.37
C VAL A 233 -17.26 2.75 15.74
N LEU A 234 -16.93 2.60 14.46
CA LEU A 234 -16.07 3.54 13.74
C LEU A 234 -16.77 4.89 13.52
N ILE A 235 -18.07 4.90 13.24
CA ILE A 235 -18.89 6.14 13.21
C ILE A 235 -18.84 6.85 14.58
N ALA A 236 -18.93 6.11 15.67
CA ALA A 236 -18.76 6.68 17.01
C ALA A 236 -17.34 7.25 17.23
N ALA A 237 -16.31 6.57 16.71
CA ALA A 237 -14.91 6.99 16.79
C ALA A 237 -14.59 8.27 15.99
N LEU A 238 -15.44 8.68 15.04
CA LEU A 238 -15.33 10.01 14.40
C LEU A 238 -15.50 11.18 15.39
N LYS A 239 -16.01 10.92 16.60
CA LYS A 239 -16.18 11.90 17.66
C LYS A 239 -15.15 11.73 18.78
N ASP A 240 -14.11 10.92 18.57
CA ASP A 240 -13.05 10.71 19.58
C ASP A 240 -12.38 12.05 19.95
N PRO A 241 -12.04 12.27 21.22
CA PRO A 241 -11.33 13.47 21.62
C PRO A 241 -9.97 13.61 20.94
N ASP A 242 -9.31 12.50 20.64
CA ASP A 242 -8.00 12.53 19.95
C ASP A 242 -8.16 12.62 18.43
N ARG A 243 -7.41 13.54 17.84
CA ARG A 243 -7.41 13.79 16.40
C ARG A 243 -7.00 12.55 15.60
N ALA A 244 -5.94 11.85 16.03
CA ALA A 244 -5.41 10.72 15.28
C ALA A 244 -6.41 9.56 15.22
N VAL A 245 -7.18 9.35 16.28
CA VAL A 245 -8.26 8.34 16.29
C VAL A 245 -9.35 8.73 15.29
N ARG A 246 -9.75 10.01 15.25
CA ARG A 246 -10.74 10.47 14.26
C ARG A 246 -10.25 10.30 12.82
N GLU A 247 -8.95 10.60 12.56
CA GLU A 247 -8.32 10.39 11.25
C GLU A 247 -8.35 8.90 10.84
N ASP A 248 -7.87 8.02 11.73
CA ASP A 248 -7.83 6.58 11.45
C ASP A 248 -9.25 5.99 11.28
N ALA A 249 -10.23 6.42 12.09
CA ALA A 249 -11.62 6.00 11.95
C ALA A 249 -12.23 6.47 10.60
N THR A 250 -11.90 7.69 10.19
CA THR A 250 -12.35 8.26 8.90
C THR A 250 -11.83 7.42 7.74
N ILE A 251 -10.52 7.10 7.75
CA ILE A 251 -9.87 6.29 6.72
C ILE A 251 -10.46 4.88 6.70
N ALA A 252 -10.63 4.28 7.89
CA ALA A 252 -11.21 2.94 8.03
C ALA A 252 -12.61 2.84 7.42
N LEU A 253 -13.49 3.83 7.67
CA LEU A 253 -14.84 3.87 7.10
C LEU A 253 -14.80 3.97 5.55
N GLY A 254 -13.86 4.73 5.01
CA GLY A 254 -13.64 4.79 3.55
C GLY A 254 -13.21 3.44 2.97
N GLN A 255 -12.29 2.74 3.63
CA GLN A 255 -11.82 1.42 3.23
C GLN A 255 -12.95 0.37 3.28
N ILE A 256 -13.79 0.42 4.32
CA ILE A 256 -14.96 -0.46 4.45
C ILE A 256 -15.97 -0.23 3.33
N GLY A 257 -16.13 0.99 2.88
CA GLY A 257 -17.00 1.33 1.77
C GLY A 257 -18.50 1.17 2.07
N ASP A 258 -18.91 1.19 3.34
CA ASP A 258 -20.34 1.00 3.70
C ASP A 258 -21.11 2.33 3.61
N PRO A 259 -22.23 2.38 2.83
CA PRO A 259 -23.03 3.60 2.66
C PRO A 259 -23.64 4.18 3.94
N ARG A 260 -23.72 3.42 5.03
CA ARG A 260 -24.19 3.90 6.35
C ARG A 260 -23.28 4.96 6.94
N ALA A 261 -21.98 4.98 6.55
CA ALA A 261 -21.03 5.96 7.03
C ALA A 261 -21.16 7.36 6.38
N ILE A 262 -21.92 7.49 5.30
CA ILE A 262 -21.96 8.72 4.47
C ILE A 262 -22.33 9.95 5.29
N ASP A 263 -23.43 9.92 6.01
CA ASP A 263 -23.92 11.10 6.74
C ASP A 263 -22.93 11.52 7.86
N ALA A 264 -22.33 10.52 8.51
CA ALA A 264 -21.32 10.77 9.54
C ALA A 264 -20.01 11.33 8.95
N LEU A 265 -19.59 10.87 7.78
CA LEU A 265 -18.42 11.39 7.07
C LEU A 265 -18.67 12.80 6.53
N ILE A 266 -19.88 13.11 6.04
CA ILE A 266 -20.27 14.47 5.66
C ILE A 266 -20.19 15.42 6.87
N GLU A 267 -20.67 14.97 8.03
CA GLU A 267 -20.54 15.76 9.26
C GLU A 267 -19.07 15.93 9.68
N ALA A 268 -18.24 14.88 9.53
CA ALA A 268 -16.80 14.94 9.80
C ALA A 268 -16.04 15.93 8.91
N MET A 269 -16.56 16.27 7.73
CA MET A 269 -15.96 17.33 6.89
C MET A 269 -15.97 18.71 7.55
N LYS A 270 -16.77 18.92 8.59
CA LYS A 270 -16.76 20.18 9.37
C LYS A 270 -15.56 20.30 10.28
N ASP A 271 -14.95 19.18 10.68
CA ASP A 271 -13.69 19.14 11.42
C ASP A 271 -12.52 19.33 10.45
N GLY A 272 -11.86 20.50 10.49
CA GLY A 272 -10.71 20.81 9.64
C GLY A 272 -9.57 19.78 9.74
N ALA A 273 -9.44 19.13 10.91
CA ALA A 273 -8.39 18.15 11.14
C ALA A 273 -8.56 16.88 10.28
N VAL A 274 -9.80 16.43 10.05
CA VAL A 274 -10.11 15.20 9.31
C VAL A 274 -10.77 15.44 7.94
N LYS A 275 -11.09 16.70 7.61
CA LYS A 275 -11.83 17.09 6.41
C LYS A 275 -11.29 16.43 5.13
N ARG A 276 -9.97 16.47 4.95
CA ARG A 276 -9.32 15.88 3.77
C ARG A 276 -9.55 14.35 3.69
N HIS A 277 -9.42 13.68 4.83
CA HIS A 277 -9.63 12.23 4.89
C HIS A 277 -11.11 11.87 4.69
N ALA A 278 -12.03 12.67 5.26
CA ALA A 278 -13.47 12.48 5.07
C ALA A 278 -13.87 12.60 3.58
N ILE A 279 -13.35 13.61 2.87
CA ILE A 279 -13.57 13.79 1.44
C ILE A 279 -13.05 12.57 0.65
N ALA A 280 -11.83 12.12 0.94
CA ALA A 280 -11.25 10.95 0.28
C ALA A 280 -12.09 9.68 0.54
N SER A 281 -12.51 9.48 1.79
CA SER A 281 -13.35 8.34 2.18
C SER A 281 -14.73 8.36 1.51
N LEU A 282 -15.35 9.54 1.39
CA LEU A 282 -16.61 9.72 0.64
C LEU A 282 -16.44 9.36 -0.83
N GLY A 283 -15.32 9.73 -1.44
CA GLY A 283 -14.97 9.32 -2.81
C GLY A 283 -14.82 7.81 -2.94
N MET A 284 -14.11 7.16 -2.01
CA MET A 284 -13.94 5.70 -2.00
C MET A 284 -15.26 4.94 -1.88
N ILE A 285 -16.22 5.46 -1.09
CA ILE A 285 -17.55 4.87 -0.96
C ILE A 285 -18.37 5.07 -2.25
N GLY A 286 -18.22 6.22 -2.92
CA GLY A 286 -18.84 6.50 -4.21
C GLY A 286 -20.35 6.73 -4.16
N ASP A 287 -20.96 6.99 -3.00
CA ASP A 287 -22.39 7.23 -2.87
C ASP A 287 -22.77 8.63 -3.37
N PRO A 288 -23.77 8.78 -4.28
CA PRO A 288 -24.16 10.07 -4.83
C PRO A 288 -24.59 11.14 -3.82
N ARG A 289 -25.00 10.77 -2.61
CA ARG A 289 -25.33 11.70 -1.53
C ARG A 289 -24.15 12.60 -1.12
N ALA A 290 -22.93 12.09 -1.28
CA ALA A 290 -21.72 12.82 -0.95
C ALA A 290 -21.28 13.82 -2.03
N LEU A 291 -21.85 13.74 -3.25
CA LEU A 291 -21.43 14.56 -4.36
C LEU A 291 -21.57 16.09 -4.10
N PRO A 292 -22.74 16.60 -3.63
CA PRO A 292 -22.87 18.04 -3.38
C PRO A 292 -21.88 18.58 -2.33
N PRO A 293 -21.70 17.98 -1.14
CA PRO A 293 -20.75 18.49 -0.16
C PRO A 293 -19.28 18.40 -0.63
N VAL A 294 -18.92 17.40 -1.44
CA VAL A 294 -17.57 17.31 -2.02
C VAL A 294 -17.35 18.37 -3.08
N LEU A 295 -18.35 18.66 -3.93
CA LEU A 295 -18.32 19.79 -4.87
C LEU A 295 -18.18 21.15 -4.16
N ASP A 296 -18.91 21.34 -3.05
CA ASP A 296 -18.78 22.56 -2.25
C ASP A 296 -17.38 22.71 -1.65
N ALA A 297 -16.76 21.61 -1.23
CA ALA A 297 -15.38 21.60 -0.75
C ALA A 297 -14.38 21.98 -1.87
N LEU A 298 -14.62 21.52 -3.10
CA LEU A 298 -13.81 21.90 -4.26
C LEU A 298 -13.90 23.38 -4.54
N LYS A 299 -15.11 23.95 -4.50
CA LYS A 299 -15.38 25.36 -4.81
C LYS A 299 -14.88 26.32 -3.72
N GLY A 300 -14.31 25.80 -2.65
CA GLY A 300 -13.70 26.62 -1.59
C GLY A 300 -14.70 27.47 -0.81
N LYS A 301 -15.95 27.05 -0.74
CA LYS A 301 -16.96 27.65 0.15
C LYS A 301 -16.64 27.24 1.59
N GLY A 302 -15.48 27.67 2.08
CA GLY A 302 -15.12 27.61 3.49
C GLY A 302 -15.97 28.61 4.26
N ILE A 303 -16.98 28.11 4.95
CA ILE A 303 -17.72 28.91 5.93
C ILE A 303 -16.93 28.84 7.23
N ARG A 304 -16.51 30.00 7.78
CA ARG A 304 -16.03 30.12 9.16
C ARG A 304 -17.13 29.64 10.11
N GLN A 305 -16.76 29.29 11.34
CA GLN A 305 -17.71 28.95 12.41
C GLN A 305 -18.79 30.04 12.64
N ASP A 306 -18.53 31.26 12.19
CA ASP A 306 -19.44 32.42 12.27
C ASP A 306 -20.26 32.67 11.00
N GLY A 307 -20.21 31.77 10.00
CA GLY A 307 -20.97 31.87 8.76
C GLY A 307 -20.40 32.83 7.72
N THR A 308 -19.23 33.45 7.95
CA THR A 308 -18.62 34.40 6.98
C THR A 308 -17.63 33.70 6.04
N PRO A 309 -17.58 34.07 4.73
CA PRO A 309 -16.54 33.60 3.84
C PRO A 309 -15.17 34.11 4.29
N THR A 310 -14.15 33.29 4.28
CA THR A 310 -12.79 33.68 4.67
C THR A 310 -12.10 34.42 3.51
N PRO A 311 -11.91 35.74 3.58
CA PRO A 311 -11.08 36.42 2.59
C PRO A 311 -9.61 36.22 2.93
N GLY A 312 -8.85 35.68 2.00
CA GLY A 312 -7.39 35.78 2.01
C GLY A 312 -6.64 34.76 2.88
N CYS A 313 -7.23 33.63 3.25
CA CYS A 313 -6.51 32.60 3.98
C CYS A 313 -5.79 31.64 3.01
N ILE A 314 -4.57 31.95 2.87
CA ILE A 314 -3.35 31.18 2.56
C ILE A 314 -3.56 29.72 2.10
N VAL A 315 -3.38 29.60 0.90
CA VAL A 315 -2.97 28.66 -0.15
C VAL A 315 -2.64 27.19 0.23
N SER A 316 -2.26 26.81 1.44
CA SER A 316 -1.75 25.44 1.66
C SER A 316 -2.80 24.42 2.12
N GLU A 317 -3.65 24.75 3.07
CA GLU A 317 -4.68 23.78 3.53
C GLU A 317 -5.83 23.64 2.53
N ASP A 318 -6.20 24.74 1.87
CA ASP A 318 -7.27 24.75 0.85
C ASP A 318 -6.85 23.94 -0.40
N ALA A 319 -5.58 23.96 -0.79
CA ALA A 319 -5.07 23.21 -1.92
C ALA A 319 -5.18 21.69 -1.70
N PHE A 320 -4.78 21.17 -0.54
CA PHE A 320 -4.89 19.74 -0.22
C PHE A 320 -6.35 19.26 -0.14
N ILE A 321 -7.26 20.12 0.34
CA ILE A 321 -8.69 19.83 0.36
C ILE A 321 -9.24 19.75 -1.06
N LYS A 322 -8.87 20.70 -1.93
CA LYS A 322 -9.27 20.71 -3.34
C LYS A 322 -8.71 19.53 -4.12
N GLU A 323 -7.45 19.13 -3.86
CA GLU A 323 -6.87 17.94 -4.45
C GLU A 323 -7.65 16.67 -4.06
N ALA A 324 -7.96 16.52 -2.78
CA ALA A 324 -8.78 15.41 -2.30
C ALA A 324 -10.18 15.42 -2.91
N ALA A 325 -10.80 16.61 -3.02
CA ALA A 325 -12.11 16.76 -3.62
C ALA A 325 -12.10 16.41 -5.12
N ALA A 326 -11.12 16.89 -5.88
CA ALA A 326 -10.98 16.57 -7.30
C ALA A 326 -10.80 15.05 -7.50
N THR A 327 -9.97 14.40 -6.68
CA THR A 327 -9.77 12.95 -6.73
C THR A 327 -11.07 12.20 -6.39
N ALA A 328 -11.76 12.59 -5.32
CA ALA A 328 -13.02 11.98 -4.90
C ALA A 328 -14.10 12.14 -5.98
N LEU A 329 -14.20 13.33 -6.63
CA LEU A 329 -15.16 13.56 -7.71
C LEU A 329 -14.93 12.62 -8.90
N GLY A 330 -13.68 12.30 -9.23
CA GLY A 330 -13.39 11.28 -10.24
C GLY A 330 -13.90 9.90 -9.86
N GLN A 331 -13.81 9.53 -8.58
CA GLN A 331 -14.24 8.22 -8.08
C GLN A 331 -15.77 8.03 -8.11
N PHE A 332 -16.56 9.11 -8.00
CA PHE A 332 -18.01 9.03 -8.16
C PHE A 332 -18.44 8.64 -9.58
N ARG A 333 -17.60 8.88 -10.60
CA ARG A 333 -17.88 8.62 -12.03
C ARG A 333 -19.19 9.26 -12.49
N ASP A 334 -19.56 10.40 -11.91
CA ASP A 334 -20.79 11.12 -12.23
C ASP A 334 -20.51 12.19 -13.29
N PRO A 335 -21.17 12.17 -14.47
CA PRO A 335 -20.92 13.14 -15.52
C PRO A 335 -21.18 14.59 -15.12
N ARG A 336 -22.00 14.83 -14.10
CA ARG A 336 -22.33 16.19 -13.62
C ARG A 336 -21.14 16.97 -13.11
N VAL A 337 -20.04 16.30 -12.73
CA VAL A 337 -18.82 16.96 -12.22
C VAL A 337 -17.82 17.33 -13.32
N ILE A 338 -18.01 16.84 -14.53
CA ILE A 338 -17.07 17.04 -15.65
C ILE A 338 -16.79 18.53 -15.90
N PRO A 339 -17.79 19.43 -15.96
CA PRO A 339 -17.53 20.86 -16.18
C PRO A 339 -16.65 21.48 -15.08
N ASP A 340 -16.89 21.14 -13.81
CA ASP A 340 -16.08 21.63 -12.68
C ASP A 340 -14.64 21.10 -12.77
N LEU A 341 -14.42 19.83 -13.13
CA LEU A 341 -13.10 19.25 -13.31
C LEU A 341 -12.34 19.84 -14.51
N ILE A 342 -13.01 20.11 -15.61
CA ILE A 342 -12.42 20.78 -16.78
C ILE A 342 -11.93 22.19 -16.40
N MET A 343 -12.68 22.91 -15.58
CA MET A 343 -12.23 24.22 -15.10
C MET A 343 -10.97 24.14 -14.25
N LEU A 344 -10.77 23.05 -13.52
CA LEU A 344 -9.55 22.83 -12.73
C LEU A 344 -8.30 22.53 -13.58
N LEU A 345 -8.45 22.16 -14.84
CA LEU A 345 -7.31 22.02 -15.75
C LEU A 345 -6.54 23.34 -15.91
N LYS A 346 -7.21 24.48 -15.66
CA LYS A 346 -6.61 25.82 -15.67
C LYS A 346 -5.79 26.14 -14.41
N ASP A 347 -5.98 25.39 -13.34
CA ASP A 347 -5.26 25.59 -12.08
C ASP A 347 -3.92 24.85 -12.11
N GLY A 348 -2.82 25.57 -11.86
CA GLY A 348 -1.46 25.01 -11.92
C GLY A 348 -1.21 23.86 -10.95
N VAL A 349 -1.89 23.86 -9.80
CA VAL A 349 -1.71 22.84 -8.74
C VAL A 349 -2.66 21.66 -8.94
N LEU A 350 -3.89 21.92 -9.36
CA LEU A 350 -4.97 20.94 -9.41
C LEU A 350 -5.09 20.21 -10.75
N ARG A 351 -4.41 20.70 -11.81
CA ARG A 351 -4.56 20.17 -13.17
C ARG A 351 -4.29 18.67 -13.31
N GLU A 352 -3.26 18.17 -12.66
CA GLU A 352 -2.93 16.73 -12.71
C GLU A 352 -4.02 15.88 -12.07
N LYS A 353 -4.56 16.34 -10.94
CA LYS A 353 -5.65 15.66 -10.25
C LYS A 353 -6.95 15.70 -11.03
N ALA A 354 -7.24 16.84 -11.65
CA ALA A 354 -8.40 17.00 -12.54
C ALA A 354 -8.30 16.09 -13.78
N SER A 355 -7.12 16.03 -14.40
CA SER A 355 -6.86 15.12 -15.54
C SER A 355 -7.08 13.65 -15.13
N ALA A 356 -6.51 13.23 -14.01
CA ALA A 356 -6.69 11.87 -13.49
C ALA A 356 -8.16 11.55 -13.14
N ALA A 357 -8.87 12.52 -12.57
CA ALA A 357 -10.29 12.39 -12.24
C ALA A 357 -11.15 12.25 -13.52
N LEU A 358 -10.92 13.07 -14.53
CA LEU A 358 -11.60 12.98 -15.83
C LEU A 358 -11.33 11.63 -16.52
N ALA A 359 -10.07 11.15 -16.48
CA ALA A 359 -9.73 9.83 -16.98
C ALA A 359 -10.45 8.68 -16.20
N THR A 360 -10.64 8.85 -14.90
CA THR A 360 -11.37 7.88 -14.07
C THR A 360 -12.87 7.85 -14.37
N ILE A 361 -13.46 8.99 -14.72
CA ILE A 361 -14.87 9.10 -15.14
C ILE A 361 -15.10 8.33 -16.45
N GLY A 362 -14.12 8.36 -17.37
CA GLY A 362 -14.15 7.58 -18.59
C GLY A 362 -14.76 8.32 -19.78
N ASP A 363 -15.35 7.55 -20.70
CA ASP A 363 -15.79 7.99 -22.03
C ASP A 363 -16.72 9.22 -22.04
N THR A 364 -17.51 9.38 -20.98
CA THR A 364 -18.43 10.53 -20.87
C THR A 364 -17.72 11.88 -20.75
N ALA A 365 -16.40 11.88 -20.44
CA ALA A 365 -15.59 13.09 -20.39
C ALA A 365 -15.02 13.49 -21.76
N ILE A 366 -15.05 12.62 -22.79
CA ILE A 366 -14.42 12.85 -24.08
C ILE A 366 -15.04 14.06 -24.80
N GLU A 367 -16.34 14.05 -25.04
CA GLU A 367 -17.03 15.13 -25.74
C GLU A 367 -16.88 16.51 -25.06
N PRO A 368 -17.07 16.61 -23.71
CA PRO A 368 -16.82 17.86 -23.00
C PRO A 368 -15.36 18.34 -23.08
N LEU A 369 -14.37 17.42 -23.08
CA LEU A 369 -12.96 17.78 -23.22
C LEU A 369 -12.64 18.28 -24.63
N ILE A 370 -13.20 17.64 -25.67
CA ILE A 370 -13.09 18.09 -27.06
C ILE A 370 -13.70 19.49 -27.20
N ALA A 371 -14.91 19.72 -26.68
CA ALA A 371 -15.54 21.01 -26.68
C ALA A 371 -14.69 22.10 -25.99
N PHE A 372 -14.03 21.74 -24.87
CA PHE A 372 -13.11 22.64 -24.17
C PHE A 372 -11.86 22.99 -24.99
N LEU A 373 -11.29 22.02 -25.75
CA LEU A 373 -10.13 22.25 -26.60
C LEU A 373 -10.40 23.29 -27.70
N TYR A 374 -11.62 23.30 -28.22
CA TYR A 374 -12.04 24.18 -29.32
C TYR A 374 -12.72 25.48 -28.84
N ASP A 375 -12.93 25.67 -27.52
CA ASP A 375 -13.52 26.89 -26.96
C ASP A 375 -12.52 28.08 -27.03
N PRO A 376 -12.80 29.12 -27.81
CA PRO A 376 -11.94 30.31 -27.87
C PRO A 376 -11.77 31.00 -26.52
N LYS A 377 -12.79 30.92 -25.66
CA LYS A 377 -12.80 31.52 -24.30
C LYS A 377 -12.02 30.73 -23.27
N ALA A 378 -11.75 29.44 -23.53
CA ALA A 378 -10.94 28.62 -22.65
C ALA A 378 -9.54 29.21 -22.43
N SER A 379 -9.05 30.03 -23.34
CA SER A 379 -7.76 30.72 -23.30
C SER A 379 -7.75 32.07 -22.58
N GLU A 380 -8.92 32.71 -22.37
CA GLU A 380 -8.97 34.07 -21.78
C GLU A 380 -8.87 34.08 -20.25
N VAL A 381 -9.29 33.00 -19.58
CA VAL A 381 -9.40 32.95 -18.10
C VAL A 381 -8.05 32.71 -17.39
N VAL A 382 -7.01 32.32 -18.11
CA VAL A 382 -5.65 32.17 -17.53
C VAL A 382 -5.02 33.51 -17.14
N ALA A 383 -5.60 34.62 -17.59
CA ALA A 383 -5.00 35.95 -17.43
C ALA A 383 -5.41 36.69 -16.14
N GLU A 384 -6.44 36.25 -15.40
CA GLU A 384 -6.91 36.95 -14.20
C GLU A 384 -6.24 36.56 -12.88
N GLY A 385 -5.57 35.42 -12.82
CA GLY A 385 -4.93 34.89 -11.59
C GLY A 385 -3.44 35.22 -11.44
N GLU A 386 -2.74 35.52 -12.53
CA GLU A 386 -1.32 35.87 -12.51
C GLU A 386 -1.11 37.37 -12.79
N ARG A 387 -0.77 38.10 -11.73
CA ARG A 387 -0.31 39.48 -11.88
C ARG A 387 0.94 39.49 -12.75
N VAL A 388 0.70 39.87 -14.00
CA VAL A 388 1.62 40.60 -14.88
C VAL A 388 3.09 40.13 -14.85
N LEU A 389 3.42 39.19 -15.72
CA LEU A 389 4.64 39.33 -16.50
C LEU A 389 4.24 39.49 -17.97
N SER A 390 4.41 40.71 -18.47
CA SER A 390 4.08 41.14 -19.80
C SER A 390 5.04 40.57 -20.84
N TYR A 391 4.82 39.33 -21.26
CA TYR A 391 5.46 38.80 -22.46
C TYR A 391 4.48 37.89 -23.21
N ALA A 392 4.22 38.23 -24.48
CA ALA A 392 3.36 37.47 -25.38
C ALA A 392 3.75 35.97 -25.50
N SER A 393 5.01 35.65 -25.27
CA SER A 393 5.52 34.29 -25.26
C SER A 393 5.02 33.42 -24.08
N VAL A 394 4.72 34.01 -22.92
CA VAL A 394 4.21 33.27 -21.75
C VAL A 394 2.74 32.90 -21.93
N ARG A 395 1.97 33.72 -22.63
CA ARG A 395 0.56 33.43 -22.96
C ARG A 395 0.42 32.22 -23.90
N LEU A 396 1.31 32.12 -24.91
CA LEU A 396 1.33 30.97 -25.82
C LEU A 396 1.65 29.68 -25.06
N THR A 397 2.65 29.67 -24.19
CA THR A 397 3.09 28.47 -23.45
C THR A 397 2.03 27.93 -22.47
N ALA A 398 1.27 28.82 -21.81
CA ALA A 398 0.19 28.38 -20.91
C ALA A 398 -0.99 27.76 -21.69
N LYS A 399 -1.34 28.34 -22.85
CA LYS A 399 -2.38 27.79 -23.74
C LYS A 399 -1.98 26.43 -24.31
N ASP A 400 -0.72 26.30 -24.72
CA ASP A 400 -0.20 25.06 -25.29
C ASP A 400 -0.11 23.97 -24.22
N ALA A 401 0.29 24.31 -22.98
CA ALA A 401 0.32 23.37 -21.87
C ALA A 401 -1.07 22.84 -21.50
N LEU A 402 -2.10 23.68 -21.53
CA LEU A 402 -3.49 23.26 -21.26
C LEU A 402 -4.04 22.36 -22.36
N ARG A 403 -3.74 22.69 -23.63
CA ARG A 403 -4.07 21.84 -24.76
C ARG A 403 -3.37 20.49 -24.67
N GLN A 404 -2.09 20.50 -24.37
CA GLN A 404 -1.30 19.28 -24.23
C GLN A 404 -1.90 18.37 -23.15
N LEU A 405 -2.26 18.92 -22.00
CA LEU A 405 -2.84 18.15 -20.91
C LEU A 405 -4.23 17.59 -21.24
N ALA A 406 -5.06 18.37 -21.94
CA ALA A 406 -6.35 17.87 -22.40
C ALA A 406 -6.19 16.74 -23.42
N LEU A 407 -5.20 16.85 -24.34
CA LEU A 407 -4.85 15.78 -25.27
C LEU A 407 -4.34 14.53 -24.54
N GLU A 408 -3.43 14.69 -23.59
CA GLU A 408 -2.94 13.57 -22.77
C GLU A 408 -4.07 12.88 -21.97
N THR A 409 -5.05 13.66 -21.52
CA THR A 409 -6.23 13.13 -20.83
C THR A 409 -7.11 12.34 -21.80
N LEU A 410 -7.29 12.84 -23.02
CA LEU A 410 -8.04 12.15 -24.07
C LEU A 410 -7.33 10.87 -24.53
N GLU A 411 -6.01 10.89 -24.64
CA GLU A 411 -5.21 9.69 -24.95
C GLU A 411 -5.36 8.62 -23.86
N LYS A 412 -5.35 9.02 -22.58
CA LYS A 412 -5.62 8.09 -21.45
C LYS A 412 -7.02 7.48 -21.52
N LEU A 413 -7.96 8.15 -22.15
CA LEU A 413 -9.32 7.68 -22.42
C LEU A 413 -9.43 6.86 -23.73
N GLY A 414 -8.31 6.62 -24.42
CA GLY A 414 -8.27 5.85 -25.66
C GLY A 414 -8.72 6.63 -26.90
N TRP A 415 -8.85 7.94 -26.80
CA TRP A 415 -9.14 8.79 -27.96
C TRP A 415 -7.83 9.13 -28.68
N THR A 416 -7.81 8.93 -30.00
CA THR A 416 -6.68 9.34 -30.86
C THR A 416 -7.13 10.50 -31.75
N PRO A 417 -6.40 11.64 -31.74
CA PRO A 417 -6.71 12.74 -32.63
C PRO A 417 -6.59 12.33 -34.09
N ALA A 418 -7.51 12.78 -34.93
CA ALA A 418 -7.35 12.65 -36.36
C ALA A 418 -6.14 13.50 -36.84
N PRO A 419 -5.44 13.11 -37.92
CA PRO A 419 -4.31 13.88 -38.42
C PRO A 419 -4.62 15.36 -38.69
N GLU A 420 -5.88 15.68 -38.93
CA GLU A 420 -6.41 17.03 -39.16
C GLU A 420 -6.51 17.86 -37.87
N ASP A 421 -6.61 17.21 -36.70
CA ASP A 421 -6.69 17.84 -35.39
C ASP A 421 -5.30 18.25 -34.85
N ILE A 422 -4.22 17.71 -35.40
CA ILE A 422 -2.83 17.89 -34.93
C ILE A 422 -2.17 19.10 -35.60
N THR A 423 -2.72 19.66 -36.68
CA THR A 423 -2.15 20.82 -37.34
C THR A 423 -2.33 22.08 -36.50
N VAL A 424 -1.59 22.15 -35.40
CA VAL A 424 -1.31 23.44 -34.74
C VAL A 424 -0.24 24.12 -35.56
N ASN A 425 -0.66 25.03 -36.38
CA ASN A 425 0.20 25.96 -37.12
C ASN A 425 1.20 26.62 -36.13
N SER A 426 2.46 26.27 -36.27
CA SER A 426 3.61 26.96 -35.67
C SER A 426 3.91 28.30 -36.39
N SER A 427 3.01 28.84 -37.13
CA SER A 427 3.13 30.17 -37.75
C SER A 427 2.18 31.16 -37.11
N VAL A 428 2.75 31.96 -36.25
CA VAL A 428 2.22 33.21 -35.80
C VAL A 428 2.02 34.14 -37.03
N ALA A 429 0.91 34.70 -37.09
CA ALA A 429 0.43 35.94 -37.64
C ALA A 429 -0.76 35.73 -38.54
N ASP A 430 -1.73 36.53 -38.21
CA ASP A 430 -2.90 36.97 -38.98
C ASP A 430 -4.19 36.16 -38.84
N ASN A 431 -5.11 36.87 -38.22
CA ASN A 431 -6.56 36.85 -38.42
C ASN A 431 -7.07 35.87 -39.48
N ALA A 432 -7.50 34.72 -39.04
CA ALA A 432 -8.38 33.92 -39.84
C ALA A 432 -9.53 33.42 -38.96
N ARG A 433 -10.70 33.94 -39.21
CA ARG A 433 -11.97 33.29 -38.89
C ARG A 433 -11.94 31.91 -39.51
N VAL A 434 -11.94 30.91 -38.68
CA VAL A 434 -12.21 29.54 -39.14
C VAL A 434 -13.70 29.31 -38.93
N ASP A 435 -14.46 29.58 -40.01
CA ASP A 435 -15.79 29.00 -40.18
C ASP A 435 -15.60 27.50 -40.40
N MET A 436 -15.84 26.71 -39.37
CA MET A 436 -15.94 25.25 -39.52
C MET A 436 -17.40 24.88 -39.79
N PRO A 437 -17.67 24.09 -40.82
CA PRO A 437 -19.00 23.53 -41.02
C PRO A 437 -19.30 22.50 -39.92
N LEU A 438 -20.44 22.67 -39.29
CA LEU A 438 -21.12 21.64 -38.52
C LEU A 438 -21.50 20.50 -39.48
N GLY A 439 -20.66 19.50 -39.60
CA GLY A 439 -20.98 18.37 -40.45
C GLY A 439 -19.93 17.27 -40.30
N ASP A 440 -20.39 16.20 -39.76
CA ASP A 440 -19.78 14.89 -39.59
C ASP A 440 -19.01 14.62 -38.28
N THR A 441 -19.77 14.09 -37.34
CA THR A 441 -19.27 13.37 -36.17
C THR A 441 -18.28 12.33 -36.61
N GLY A 442 -17.01 12.51 -36.18
CA GLY A 442 -15.96 11.53 -36.41
C GLY A 442 -16.45 10.14 -36.03
N ARG A 443 -16.34 9.22 -36.93
CA ARG A 443 -16.73 7.83 -36.75
C ARG A 443 -15.97 7.23 -35.59
N PHE A 444 -16.67 6.97 -34.51
CA PHE A 444 -16.24 5.97 -33.53
C PHE A 444 -16.14 4.64 -34.25
N GLY A 445 -14.92 4.17 -34.49
CA GLY A 445 -14.70 2.81 -34.90
C GLY A 445 -15.14 1.89 -33.75
N PRO A 446 -15.98 0.88 -34.01
CA PRO A 446 -16.31 -0.06 -32.95
C PRO A 446 -15.02 -0.80 -32.58
N SER A 447 -14.51 -0.60 -31.38
CA SER A 447 -13.55 -1.51 -30.77
C SER A 447 -14.26 -2.82 -30.50
N GLY A 448 -14.35 -3.65 -31.55
CA GLY A 448 -14.66 -5.05 -31.43
C GLY A 448 -13.55 -5.75 -30.67
N ASP A 449 -13.97 -6.74 -29.87
CA ASP A 449 -13.16 -7.74 -29.20
C ASP A 449 -12.57 -7.40 -27.81
N TYR A 450 -13.47 -7.23 -26.83
CA TYR A 450 -13.20 -7.67 -25.47
C TYR A 450 -14.18 -8.80 -25.07
N ALA A 451 -14.09 -9.91 -25.78
CA ALA A 451 -14.64 -11.18 -25.31
C ALA A 451 -13.63 -12.28 -25.64
N LYS A 452 -13.00 -12.84 -24.63
CA LYS A 452 -12.18 -14.03 -24.53
C LYS A 452 -10.73 -13.77 -24.10
N ARG A 453 -10.52 -13.75 -22.79
CA ARG A 453 -9.51 -14.58 -22.14
C ARG A 453 -9.93 -14.79 -20.69
N SER A 454 -10.24 -16.04 -20.46
CA SER A 454 -10.46 -16.74 -19.19
C SER A 454 -9.30 -16.53 -18.23
#